data_d5b0d1ba741be68fcacc505b4ca0e4ce
#
_entry.id   d5b0d1ba741be68fcacc505b4ca0e4ce
#
_cell.length_a   1.000
_cell.length_b   1.000
_cell.length_c   1.000
_cell.angle_alpha   90.00
_cell.angle_beta   90.00
_cell.angle_gamma   90.00
#
_symmetry.space_group_name_H-M   'P 1'
#
loop_
_entity.id
_entity.type
_entity.pdbx_description
1 polymer ?
#
loop_
_entity_poly.entity_id
_entity_poly.type
_entity_poly.pdbx_seq_one_letter_code
_entity_poly.pdbx_strand_id
1 'polypeptide(L)'
;MVTTPNEHQFLPRSLRDLLACPDCHGALAGEQGELCCQNCGGIFPICNGIPIFLREPVAVVPAEHESNALGPEFEQILERGEGLTLHLGAGGSARRYRNCIEFEHKIFRHTDVIGDAHALPFRDEVFDRVFAFNVFEHLRNPALAAAEIRRVLKPGGRLVVHTAFLQPLHEAPHHYFNATEAGVREWFRDFAIEHCEVSGNFSPGFMLGFIAATLLEALRESGAPRADQSEVAGTTLGQWAEFWWKKNAPPPGFNALLSLAPELQKRVAAGFELRARKS
;
A
#
# COMPACT_ATOMS: atom_id res chain seq x y z
N MET A 1 -6.01 40.35 -0.69
CA MET A 1 -4.60 40.01 -0.76
C MET A 1 -4.43 39.12 -1.95
N VAL A 2 -3.71 39.59 -2.97
CA VAL A 2 -3.49 38.86 -4.23
C VAL A 2 -2.46 37.79 -3.93
N THR A 3 -2.86 36.52 -3.94
CA THR A 3 -1.91 35.40 -3.89
C THR A 3 -1.19 35.35 -5.22
N THR A 4 0.12 35.54 -5.21
CA THR A 4 1.01 35.33 -6.34
C THR A 4 0.78 33.95 -6.94
N PRO A 5 0.78 33.79 -8.27
CA PRO A 5 0.68 32.47 -8.92
C PRO A 5 1.86 31.61 -8.47
N ASN A 6 1.55 30.47 -7.87
CA ASN A 6 2.53 29.52 -7.37
C ASN A 6 3.40 29.01 -8.54
N GLU A 7 4.73 29.05 -8.39
CA GLU A 7 5.72 28.52 -9.33
C GLU A 7 5.61 27.00 -9.60
N HIS A 8 4.60 26.34 -9.02
CA HIS A 8 4.34 24.90 -9.10
C HIS A 8 3.28 24.49 -10.15
N GLN A 9 2.91 25.34 -11.10
CA GLN A 9 1.96 24.99 -12.16
C GLN A 9 2.54 24.16 -13.31
N PHE A 10 3.85 23.95 -13.32
CA PHE A 10 4.54 23.25 -14.41
C PHE A 10 5.09 21.90 -13.94
N LEU A 11 4.75 20.86 -14.70
CA LEU A 11 5.39 19.55 -14.54
C LEU A 11 6.88 19.65 -14.88
N PRO A 12 7.81 19.21 -14.02
CA PRO A 12 9.23 19.19 -14.35
C PRO A 12 9.50 18.43 -15.64
N ARG A 13 10.33 18.97 -16.52
CA ARG A 13 10.63 18.35 -17.82
C ARG A 13 11.16 16.92 -17.67
N SER A 14 12.00 16.69 -16.66
CA SER A 14 12.56 15.37 -16.34
C SER A 14 11.49 14.34 -15.99
N LEU A 15 10.43 14.73 -15.26
CA LEU A 15 9.31 13.82 -14.93
C LEU A 15 8.47 13.55 -16.19
N ARG A 16 8.20 14.57 -16.98
CA ARG A 16 7.44 14.44 -18.24
C ARG A 16 8.05 13.41 -19.19
N ASP A 17 9.37 13.38 -19.29
CA ASP A 17 10.10 12.47 -20.17
C ASP A 17 9.94 10.99 -19.76
N LEU A 18 9.54 10.73 -18.52
CA LEU A 18 9.27 9.39 -18.01
C LEU A 18 7.84 8.93 -18.24
N LEU A 19 6.89 9.87 -18.45
CA LEU A 19 5.47 9.56 -18.50
C LEU A 19 5.02 8.96 -19.85
N ALA A 20 4.02 8.08 -19.76
CA ALA A 20 3.25 7.55 -20.88
C ALA A 20 1.76 7.46 -20.51
N CYS A 21 0.91 7.36 -21.50
CA CYS A 21 -0.52 7.15 -21.26
C CYS A 21 -0.78 5.81 -20.57
N PRO A 22 -1.50 5.76 -19.43
CA PRO A 22 -1.80 4.50 -18.75
C PRO A 22 -2.74 3.59 -19.57
N ASP A 23 -3.58 4.17 -20.46
CA ASP A 23 -4.55 3.40 -21.24
C ASP A 23 -3.94 2.72 -22.48
N CYS A 24 -2.87 3.30 -23.09
CA CYS A 24 -2.32 2.79 -24.36
C CYS A 24 -0.80 2.92 -24.50
N HIS A 25 -0.12 3.37 -23.48
CA HIS A 25 1.33 3.65 -23.42
C HIS A 25 1.84 4.63 -24.49
N GLY A 26 0.92 5.36 -25.14
CA GLY A 26 1.24 6.40 -26.11
C GLY A 26 1.91 7.62 -25.46
N ALA A 27 2.61 8.41 -26.29
CA ALA A 27 3.27 9.62 -25.84
C ALA A 27 2.27 10.66 -25.34
N LEU A 28 2.62 11.34 -24.25
CA LEU A 28 1.85 12.43 -23.67
C LEU A 28 2.42 13.77 -24.11
N ALA A 29 1.56 14.69 -24.52
CA ALA A 29 1.87 16.07 -24.83
C ALA A 29 1.02 17.02 -23.99
N GLY A 30 1.49 18.26 -23.81
CA GLY A 30 0.81 19.28 -23.01
C GLY A 30 1.81 19.98 -22.10
N GLU A 31 1.55 21.22 -21.71
CA GLU A 31 2.52 22.01 -20.94
C GLU A 31 1.92 22.62 -19.68
N GLN A 32 0.65 22.97 -19.71
CA GLN A 32 -0.04 23.65 -18.61
C GLN A 32 -1.42 23.03 -18.42
N GLY A 33 -1.71 22.69 -17.15
CA GLY A 33 -3.03 22.26 -16.73
C GLY A 33 -3.42 20.82 -17.09
N GLU A 34 -2.94 20.28 -18.22
CA GLU A 34 -3.29 18.92 -18.64
C GLU A 34 -2.24 18.27 -19.56
N LEU A 35 -2.23 16.93 -19.56
CA LEU A 35 -1.52 16.08 -20.50
C LEU A 35 -2.53 15.41 -21.44
N CYS A 36 -2.25 15.40 -22.75
CA CYS A 36 -3.08 14.75 -23.76
C CYS A 36 -2.31 13.60 -24.40
N CYS A 37 -2.91 12.43 -24.48
CA CYS A 37 -2.33 11.30 -25.20
C CYS A 37 -2.42 11.50 -26.70
N GLN A 38 -1.29 11.41 -27.38
CA GLN A 38 -1.20 11.59 -28.84
C GLN A 38 -1.77 10.40 -29.63
N ASN A 39 -2.00 9.26 -28.96
CA ASN A 39 -2.48 8.04 -29.60
C ASN A 39 -3.99 7.82 -29.37
N CYS A 40 -4.46 7.84 -28.12
CA CYS A 40 -5.88 7.55 -27.81
C CYS A 40 -6.71 8.80 -27.48
N GLY A 41 -6.09 9.98 -27.37
CA GLY A 41 -6.77 11.23 -27.02
C GLY A 41 -7.15 11.36 -25.55
N GLY A 42 -6.69 10.47 -24.69
CA GLY A 42 -6.93 10.56 -23.24
C GLY A 42 -6.36 11.85 -22.66
N ILE A 43 -7.12 12.51 -21.78
CA ILE A 43 -6.75 13.78 -21.15
C ILE A 43 -6.58 13.55 -19.65
N PHE A 44 -5.47 14.06 -19.08
CA PHE A 44 -5.08 13.89 -17.69
C PHE A 44 -4.70 15.24 -17.09
N PRO A 45 -5.41 15.71 -16.05
CA PRO A 45 -5.13 17.02 -15.45
C PRO A 45 -3.80 17.06 -14.71
N ILE A 46 -3.21 18.26 -14.65
CA ILE A 46 -2.08 18.58 -13.78
C ILE A 46 -2.58 19.53 -12.71
N CYS A 47 -2.54 19.12 -11.45
CA CYS A 47 -2.96 19.92 -10.31
C CYS A 47 -1.73 20.23 -9.44
N ASN A 48 -1.38 21.50 -9.26
CA ASN A 48 -0.20 21.93 -8.49
C ASN A 48 1.11 21.24 -8.93
N GLY A 49 1.28 21.02 -10.22
CA GLY A 49 2.46 20.35 -10.77
C GLY A 49 2.44 18.80 -10.67
N ILE A 50 1.36 18.23 -10.14
CA ILE A 50 1.18 16.78 -9.99
C ILE A 50 0.25 16.29 -11.13
N PRO A 51 0.70 15.43 -12.05
CA PRO A 51 -0.15 14.81 -13.05
C PRO A 51 -1.05 13.75 -12.38
N ILE A 52 -2.35 13.80 -12.74
CA ILE A 52 -3.37 12.94 -12.17
C ILE A 52 -3.92 12.02 -13.24
N PHE A 53 -3.66 10.72 -13.13
CA PHE A 53 -4.09 9.69 -14.07
C PHE A 53 -5.31 8.90 -13.57
N LEU A 54 -5.89 9.29 -12.42
CA LEU A 54 -7.15 8.75 -11.94
C LEU A 54 -8.33 9.53 -12.53
N ARG A 55 -9.43 8.82 -12.78
CA ARG A 55 -10.69 9.43 -13.24
C ARG A 55 -11.60 9.84 -12.09
N GLU A 56 -11.32 9.34 -10.90
CA GLU A 56 -12.07 9.61 -9.67
C GLU A 56 -11.45 10.80 -8.92
N PRO A 57 -12.23 11.50 -8.07
CA PRO A 57 -11.70 12.58 -7.24
C PRO A 57 -10.57 12.08 -6.33
N VAL A 58 -9.46 12.81 -6.31
CA VAL A 58 -8.28 12.44 -5.52
C VAL A 58 -8.33 13.13 -4.16
N ALA A 59 -8.20 12.35 -3.11
CA ALA A 59 -8.14 12.87 -1.74
C ALA A 59 -6.76 13.52 -1.48
N VAL A 60 -6.78 14.62 -0.74
CA VAL A 60 -5.56 15.28 -0.22
C VAL A 60 -5.39 14.88 1.24
N VAL A 61 -4.25 14.36 1.59
CA VAL A 61 -3.89 13.96 2.95
C VAL A 61 -3.20 15.15 3.64
N PRO A 62 -3.50 15.44 4.92
CA PRO A 62 -2.82 16.50 5.66
C PRO A 62 -1.30 16.37 5.61
N ALA A 63 -0.58 17.49 5.50
CA ALA A 63 0.88 17.51 5.34
C ALA A 63 1.63 16.94 6.55
N GLU A 64 0.98 16.96 7.72
CA GLU A 64 1.50 16.41 8.98
C GLU A 64 1.42 14.87 9.04
N HIS A 65 0.68 14.26 8.13
CA HIS A 65 0.56 12.80 8.08
C HIS A 65 1.90 12.18 7.71
N GLU A 66 2.35 11.26 8.54
CA GLU A 66 3.54 10.45 8.31
C GLU A 66 3.12 8.99 8.17
N SER A 67 3.55 8.37 7.07
CA SER A 67 3.44 6.93 6.88
C SER A 67 4.65 6.22 7.48
N ASN A 68 4.68 4.90 7.37
CA ASN A 68 5.84 4.11 7.81
C ASN A 68 7.12 4.62 7.13
N ALA A 69 8.15 4.89 7.93
CA ALA A 69 9.44 5.33 7.42
C ALA A 69 10.07 4.25 6.53
N LEU A 70 10.80 4.69 5.50
CA LEU A 70 11.74 3.82 4.81
C LEU A 70 12.77 3.30 5.82
N GLY A 71 13.08 2.00 5.76
CA GLY A 71 14.17 1.47 6.58
C GLY A 71 15.52 2.08 6.17
N PRO A 72 16.51 2.17 7.09
CA PRO A 72 17.81 2.78 6.83
C PRO A 72 18.54 2.24 5.60
N GLU A 73 18.33 0.97 5.26
CA GLU A 73 18.88 0.34 4.06
C GLU A 73 18.38 1.02 2.78
N PHE A 74 17.09 1.27 2.69
CA PHE A 74 16.46 1.89 1.51
C PHE A 74 16.78 3.38 1.42
N GLU A 75 16.83 4.08 2.57
CA GLU A 75 17.28 5.47 2.63
C GLU A 75 18.70 5.61 2.10
N GLN A 76 19.63 4.74 2.50
CA GLN A 76 21.00 4.74 2.00
C GLN A 76 21.08 4.51 0.48
N ILE A 77 20.23 3.64 -0.08
CA ILE A 77 20.15 3.44 -1.53
C ILE A 77 19.73 4.73 -2.23
N LEU A 78 18.73 5.43 -1.71
CA LEU A 78 18.25 6.68 -2.28
C LEU A 78 19.27 7.83 -2.07
N GLU A 79 19.96 7.88 -0.95
CA GLU A 79 20.99 8.88 -0.64
C GLU A 79 22.21 8.79 -1.55
N ARG A 80 22.59 7.60 -2.01
CA ARG A 80 23.67 7.42 -3.00
C ARG A 80 23.35 8.11 -4.32
N GLY A 81 22.08 8.35 -4.62
CA GLY A 81 21.66 9.08 -5.81
C GLY A 81 21.87 8.33 -7.14
N GLU A 82 22.21 7.05 -7.09
CA GLU A 82 22.48 6.23 -8.27
C GLU A 82 21.17 5.65 -8.83
N GLY A 83 20.93 5.85 -10.13
CA GLY A 83 19.74 5.33 -10.82
C GLY A 83 18.44 5.99 -10.36
N LEU A 84 17.35 5.70 -11.07
CA LEU A 84 16.02 6.22 -10.79
C LEU A 84 15.17 5.18 -10.08
N THR A 85 14.53 5.56 -8.99
CA THR A 85 13.64 4.70 -8.19
C THR A 85 12.19 5.15 -8.33
N LEU A 86 11.27 4.20 -8.52
CA LEU A 86 9.84 4.40 -8.31
C LEU A 86 9.50 3.92 -6.89
N HIS A 87 8.96 4.80 -6.07
CA HIS A 87 8.36 4.43 -4.78
C HIS A 87 6.85 4.37 -4.95
N LEU A 88 6.35 3.17 -5.17
CA LEU A 88 4.93 2.87 -5.33
C LEU A 88 4.26 2.80 -3.96
N GLY A 89 3.25 3.63 -3.73
CA GLY A 89 2.61 3.74 -2.43
C GLY A 89 3.52 4.37 -1.37
N ALA A 90 4.19 5.47 -1.72
CA ALA A 90 5.16 6.14 -0.86
C ALA A 90 4.56 6.70 0.43
N GLY A 91 3.26 7.03 0.40
CA GLY A 91 2.55 7.63 1.54
C GLY A 91 3.09 9.00 1.93
N GLY A 92 2.96 9.35 3.20
CA GLY A 92 3.49 10.58 3.78
C GLY A 92 4.98 10.46 4.13
N SER A 93 5.86 10.31 3.13
CA SER A 93 7.31 10.20 3.35
C SER A 93 7.85 11.43 4.09
N ALA A 94 8.76 11.20 5.05
CA ALA A 94 9.36 12.28 5.84
C ALA A 94 10.35 13.12 5.02
N ARG A 95 10.97 12.52 3.99
CA ARG A 95 12.06 13.11 3.21
C ARG A 95 11.88 12.84 1.73
N ARG A 96 12.19 13.84 0.90
CA ARG A 96 12.20 13.74 -0.55
C ARG A 96 13.60 13.45 -1.07
N TYR A 97 13.69 12.56 -2.07
CA TYR A 97 14.95 12.19 -2.74
C TYR A 97 14.88 12.55 -4.22
N ARG A 98 15.98 13.11 -4.77
CA ARG A 98 16.01 13.58 -6.17
C ARG A 98 15.85 12.49 -7.22
N ASN A 99 16.31 11.30 -6.90
CA ASN A 99 16.27 10.12 -7.78
C ASN A 99 15.12 9.15 -7.44
N CYS A 100 14.10 9.63 -6.74
CA CYS A 100 12.92 8.88 -6.37
C CYS A 100 11.68 9.60 -6.87
N ILE A 101 10.82 8.88 -7.60
CA ILE A 101 9.49 9.33 -7.99
C ILE A 101 8.49 8.71 -7.02
N GLU A 102 7.77 9.54 -6.29
CA GLU A 102 6.72 9.12 -5.38
C GLU A 102 5.38 9.01 -6.12
N PHE A 103 4.90 7.78 -6.25
CA PHE A 103 3.66 7.46 -6.93
C PHE A 103 2.58 7.03 -5.93
N GLU A 104 1.40 7.62 -6.05
CA GLU A 104 0.32 7.45 -5.09
C GLU A 104 -1.09 7.48 -5.72
N HIS A 105 -2.10 7.06 -4.94
CA HIS A 105 -3.52 7.21 -5.28
C HIS A 105 -4.21 8.35 -4.48
N LYS A 106 -3.50 8.94 -3.51
CA LYS A 106 -3.89 10.15 -2.75
C LYS A 106 -2.75 11.15 -2.81
N ILE A 107 -3.03 12.43 -2.67
CA ILE A 107 -1.99 13.46 -2.64
C ILE A 107 -1.44 13.57 -1.21
N PHE A 108 -0.19 13.18 -1.05
CA PHE A 108 0.64 13.42 0.14
C PHE A 108 1.63 14.56 -0.14
N ARG A 109 2.39 14.98 0.88
CA ARG A 109 3.28 16.16 0.79
C ARG A 109 4.36 16.09 -0.30
N HIS A 110 4.82 14.92 -0.69
CA HIS A 110 5.89 14.73 -1.66
C HIS A 110 5.47 13.99 -2.94
N THR A 111 4.18 13.69 -3.09
CA THR A 111 3.66 12.95 -4.25
C THR A 111 4.06 13.64 -5.56
N ASP A 112 4.67 12.89 -6.45
CA ASP A 112 5.06 13.34 -7.79
C ASP A 112 4.03 12.99 -8.86
N VAL A 113 3.36 11.82 -8.74
CA VAL A 113 2.40 11.30 -9.72
C VAL A 113 1.25 10.60 -9.00
N ILE A 114 0.03 10.88 -9.45
CA ILE A 114 -1.19 10.18 -9.01
C ILE A 114 -1.67 9.22 -10.08
N GLY A 115 -1.92 7.95 -9.70
CA GLY A 115 -2.44 6.96 -10.63
C GLY A 115 -2.81 5.63 -9.97
N ASP A 116 -3.13 4.66 -10.83
CA ASP A 116 -3.44 3.29 -10.44
C ASP A 116 -2.22 2.38 -10.72
N ALA A 117 -1.82 1.60 -9.72
CA ALA A 117 -0.72 0.64 -9.85
C ALA A 117 -0.97 -0.44 -10.91
N HIS A 118 -2.23 -0.67 -11.30
CA HIS A 118 -2.60 -1.61 -12.34
C HIS A 118 -2.39 -1.07 -13.77
N ALA A 119 -2.08 0.24 -13.91
CA ALA A 119 -1.85 0.91 -15.18
C ALA A 119 -0.88 2.09 -14.94
N LEU A 120 0.40 1.78 -14.74
CA LEU A 120 1.41 2.77 -14.40
C LEU A 120 1.64 3.75 -15.55
N PRO A 121 1.53 5.07 -15.31
CA PRO A 121 1.64 6.10 -16.35
C PRO A 121 3.10 6.41 -16.69
N PHE A 122 3.92 5.39 -16.84
CA PHE A 122 5.34 5.52 -17.16
C PHE A 122 5.68 4.73 -18.42
N ARG A 123 6.70 5.18 -19.13
CA ARG A 123 7.28 4.46 -20.26
C ARG A 123 7.90 3.15 -19.80
N ASP A 124 8.09 2.24 -20.75
CA ASP A 124 8.80 1.00 -20.52
C ASP A 124 10.26 1.28 -20.13
N GLU A 125 10.80 0.45 -19.25
CA GLU A 125 12.24 0.39 -18.95
C GLU A 125 12.87 1.72 -18.49
N VAL A 126 12.16 2.50 -17.67
CA VAL A 126 12.68 3.80 -17.18
C VAL A 126 13.28 3.74 -15.79
N PHE A 127 12.86 2.79 -14.94
CA PHE A 127 13.31 2.71 -13.56
C PHE A 127 14.42 1.67 -13.35
N ASP A 128 15.42 2.04 -12.56
CA ASP A 128 16.46 1.13 -12.10
C ASP A 128 15.99 0.30 -10.90
N ARG A 129 15.03 0.83 -10.13
CA ARG A 129 14.44 0.18 -8.95
C ARG A 129 12.97 0.52 -8.79
N VAL A 130 12.23 -0.41 -8.16
CA VAL A 130 10.90 -0.15 -7.63
C VAL A 130 10.86 -0.60 -6.17
N PHE A 131 10.33 0.27 -5.30
CA PHE A 131 9.96 -0.05 -3.92
C PHE A 131 8.43 -0.02 -3.81
N ALA A 132 7.84 -1.06 -3.20
CA ALA A 132 6.41 -1.14 -2.93
C ALA A 132 6.19 -1.72 -1.53
N PHE A 133 5.97 -0.86 -0.53
CA PHE A 133 5.87 -1.26 0.86
C PHE A 133 4.45 -1.07 1.38
N ASN A 134 3.80 -2.16 1.80
CA ASN A 134 2.40 -2.19 2.25
C ASN A 134 1.43 -1.64 1.18
N VAL A 135 1.54 -2.17 -0.03
CA VAL A 135 0.74 -1.77 -1.20
C VAL A 135 -0.04 -2.94 -1.75
N PHE A 136 0.61 -4.10 -1.92
CA PHE A 136 0.06 -5.23 -2.66
C PHE A 136 -1.18 -5.83 -2.01
N GLU A 137 -1.30 -5.76 -0.69
CA GLU A 137 -2.50 -6.12 0.06
C GLU A 137 -3.73 -5.26 -0.28
N HIS A 138 -3.49 -4.05 -0.79
CA HIS A 138 -4.52 -3.07 -1.16
C HIS A 138 -4.86 -3.08 -2.66
N LEU A 139 -4.23 -3.91 -3.46
CA LEU A 139 -4.47 -4.02 -4.89
C LEU A 139 -5.49 -5.10 -5.21
N ARG A 140 -6.46 -4.78 -6.08
CA ARG A 140 -7.48 -5.76 -6.52
C ARG A 140 -6.91 -6.88 -7.38
N ASN A 141 -5.89 -6.57 -8.15
CA ASN A 141 -5.20 -7.52 -9.01
C ASN A 141 -3.68 -7.37 -8.89
N PRO A 142 -3.06 -7.94 -7.85
CA PRO A 142 -1.63 -7.83 -7.61
C PRO A 142 -0.76 -8.31 -8.79
N ALA A 143 -1.20 -9.35 -9.50
CA ALA A 143 -0.45 -9.88 -10.65
C ALA A 143 -0.38 -8.87 -11.81
N LEU A 144 -1.46 -8.11 -12.04
CA LEU A 144 -1.45 -7.04 -13.06
C LEU A 144 -0.49 -5.91 -12.66
N ALA A 145 -0.51 -5.49 -11.40
CA ALA A 145 0.43 -4.49 -10.90
C ALA A 145 1.88 -4.98 -10.97
N ALA A 146 2.14 -6.26 -10.68
CA ALA A 146 3.46 -6.87 -10.87
C ALA A 146 3.91 -6.83 -12.33
N ALA A 147 3.01 -7.10 -13.29
CA ALA A 147 3.31 -6.99 -14.72
C ALA A 147 3.66 -5.55 -15.14
N GLU A 148 2.94 -4.55 -14.63
CA GLU A 148 3.23 -3.14 -14.87
C GLU A 148 4.59 -2.72 -14.27
N ILE A 149 4.90 -3.15 -13.04
CA ILE A 149 6.22 -2.93 -12.45
C ILE A 149 7.32 -3.55 -13.31
N ARG A 150 7.09 -4.78 -13.83
CA ARG A 150 8.04 -5.43 -14.74
C ARG A 150 8.23 -4.64 -16.02
N ARG A 151 7.18 -4.07 -16.60
CA ARG A 151 7.24 -3.25 -17.81
C ARG A 151 8.08 -1.98 -17.59
N VAL A 152 7.87 -1.26 -16.49
CA VAL A 152 8.55 0.02 -16.24
C VAL A 152 9.97 -0.14 -15.72
N LEU A 153 10.34 -1.32 -15.19
CA LEU A 153 11.72 -1.63 -14.80
C LEU A 153 12.60 -1.86 -16.01
N LYS A 154 13.82 -1.33 -15.97
CA LYS A 154 14.89 -1.64 -16.94
C LYS A 154 15.29 -3.12 -16.85
N PRO A 155 15.85 -3.70 -17.92
CA PRO A 155 16.52 -4.99 -17.82
C PRO A 155 17.57 -4.98 -16.70
N GLY A 156 17.51 -5.95 -15.79
CA GLY A 156 18.37 -6.01 -14.59
C GLY A 156 17.96 -5.07 -13.45
N GLY A 157 16.86 -4.31 -13.61
CA GLY A 157 16.29 -3.47 -12.56
C GLY A 157 15.81 -4.29 -11.36
N ARG A 158 15.82 -3.70 -10.18
CA ARG A 158 15.51 -4.36 -8.90
C ARG A 158 14.16 -3.98 -8.35
N LEU A 159 13.48 -4.96 -7.76
CA LEU A 159 12.21 -4.79 -7.08
C LEU A 159 12.34 -5.21 -5.62
N VAL A 160 11.80 -4.40 -4.71
CA VAL A 160 11.61 -4.79 -3.30
C VAL A 160 10.15 -4.55 -2.94
N VAL A 161 9.51 -5.61 -2.42
CA VAL A 161 8.11 -5.58 -2.00
C VAL A 161 8.01 -6.04 -0.56
N HIS A 162 7.27 -5.28 0.25
CA HIS A 162 6.76 -5.72 1.54
C HIS A 162 5.24 -5.78 1.44
N THR A 163 4.63 -6.88 1.89
CA THR A 163 3.16 -7.03 1.89
C THR A 163 2.67 -7.86 3.05
N ALA A 164 1.42 -7.69 3.41
CA ALA A 164 0.83 -8.25 4.60
C ALA A 164 0.60 -9.77 4.52
N PHE A 165 0.91 -10.46 5.63
CA PHE A 165 0.40 -11.78 5.97
C PHE A 165 0.02 -11.78 7.45
N LEU A 166 -1.09 -12.37 7.85
CA LEU A 166 -1.62 -12.39 9.22
C LEU A 166 -1.74 -11.00 9.88
N GLN A 167 -2.12 -10.00 9.10
CA GLN A 167 -2.42 -8.67 9.64
C GLN A 167 -3.93 -8.46 9.82
N PRO A 168 -4.35 -7.76 10.87
CA PRO A 168 -5.70 -7.27 11.01
C PRO A 168 -6.16 -6.45 9.81
N LEU A 169 -7.47 -6.43 9.56
CA LEU A 169 -8.05 -5.61 8.50
C LEU A 169 -7.75 -4.13 8.75
N HIS A 170 -7.12 -3.47 7.80
CA HIS A 170 -6.81 -2.05 7.82
C HIS A 170 -7.11 -1.42 6.46
N GLU A 171 -7.18 -0.09 6.37
CA GLU A 171 -7.51 0.66 5.13
C GLU A 171 -8.78 0.15 4.42
N ALA A 172 -9.80 -0.30 5.20
CA ALA A 172 -11.07 -0.74 4.62
C ALA A 172 -11.71 0.38 3.77
N PRO A 173 -12.31 0.05 2.61
CA PRO A 173 -12.61 -1.28 2.10
C PRO A 173 -11.50 -1.89 1.21
N HIS A 174 -10.32 -1.31 1.17
CA HIS A 174 -9.27 -1.62 0.19
C HIS A 174 -8.19 -2.58 0.69
N HIS A 175 -8.45 -3.41 1.70
CA HIS A 175 -7.58 -4.51 2.10
C HIS A 175 -8.12 -5.80 1.49
N TYR A 176 -7.50 -6.25 0.40
CA TYR A 176 -7.99 -7.40 -0.38
C TYR A 176 -7.28 -8.71 -0.05
N PHE A 177 -6.00 -8.64 0.35
CA PHE A 177 -5.17 -9.83 0.50
C PHE A 177 -4.35 -9.81 1.80
N ASN A 178 -4.26 -10.97 2.42
CA ASN A 178 -3.22 -11.36 3.36
C ASN A 178 -2.47 -12.53 2.70
N ALA A 179 -1.36 -12.25 2.03
CA ALA A 179 -0.71 -13.20 1.15
C ALA A 179 0.28 -14.11 1.88
N THR A 180 0.23 -15.40 1.59
CA THR A 180 1.29 -16.34 1.98
C THR A 180 2.54 -16.13 1.11
N GLU A 181 3.70 -16.66 1.51
CA GLU A 181 4.91 -16.65 0.69
C GLU A 181 4.65 -17.20 -0.72
N ALA A 182 3.93 -18.33 -0.83
CA ALA A 182 3.56 -18.91 -2.11
C ALA A 182 2.66 -17.98 -2.94
N GLY A 183 1.73 -17.26 -2.31
CA GLY A 183 0.90 -16.26 -2.98
C GLY A 183 1.71 -15.08 -3.52
N VAL A 184 2.64 -14.57 -2.73
CA VAL A 184 3.57 -13.51 -3.18
C VAL A 184 4.41 -14.00 -4.37
N ARG A 185 5.00 -15.19 -4.30
CA ARG A 185 5.77 -15.78 -5.41
C ARG A 185 4.93 -15.94 -6.67
N GLU A 186 3.64 -16.28 -6.55
CA GLU A 186 2.73 -16.40 -7.70
C GLU A 186 2.46 -15.04 -8.35
N TRP A 187 2.30 -13.96 -7.58
CA TRP A 187 2.14 -12.61 -8.13
C TRP A 187 3.35 -12.15 -8.95
N PHE A 188 4.55 -12.55 -8.52
CA PHE A 188 5.83 -12.16 -9.13
C PHE A 188 6.50 -13.29 -9.93
N ARG A 189 5.76 -14.31 -10.39
CA ARG A 189 6.29 -15.49 -11.09
C ARG A 189 7.12 -15.16 -12.34
N ASP A 190 6.87 -14.00 -12.97
CA ASP A 190 7.59 -13.54 -14.16
C ASP A 190 8.89 -12.78 -13.83
N PHE A 191 9.26 -12.70 -12.55
CA PHE A 191 10.53 -12.16 -12.07
C PHE A 191 11.50 -13.27 -11.68
N ALA A 192 12.80 -12.99 -11.80
CA ALA A 192 13.83 -13.83 -11.19
C ALA A 192 13.88 -13.53 -9.68
N ILE A 193 13.10 -14.27 -8.87
CA ILE A 193 12.99 -14.06 -7.43
C ILE A 193 14.28 -14.53 -6.75
N GLU A 194 15.08 -13.61 -6.21
CA GLU A 194 16.32 -13.87 -5.50
C GLU A 194 16.05 -14.46 -4.09
N HIS A 195 15.13 -13.86 -3.34
CA HIS A 195 14.65 -14.37 -2.05
C HIS A 195 13.21 -13.90 -1.78
N CYS A 196 12.52 -14.58 -0.87
CA CYS A 196 11.24 -14.19 -0.31
C CYS A 196 11.21 -14.69 1.12
N GLU A 197 11.31 -13.80 2.08
CA GLU A 197 11.52 -14.13 3.49
C GLU A 197 10.82 -13.11 4.41
N VAL A 198 10.77 -13.41 5.69
CA VAL A 198 10.19 -12.52 6.70
C VAL A 198 11.13 -11.34 6.94
N SER A 199 10.71 -10.13 6.59
CA SER A 199 11.45 -8.91 6.92
C SER A 199 11.32 -8.56 8.40
N GLY A 200 12.27 -7.75 8.91
CA GLY A 200 12.35 -7.43 10.33
C GLY A 200 11.09 -6.78 10.90
N ASN A 201 10.43 -5.93 10.12
CA ASN A 201 9.17 -5.26 10.50
C ASN A 201 7.93 -6.15 10.41
N PHE A 202 8.04 -7.38 9.88
CA PHE A 202 6.95 -8.37 9.80
C PHE A 202 7.20 -9.61 10.67
N SER A 203 8.08 -9.48 11.66
CA SER A 203 8.38 -10.58 12.56
C SER A 203 7.14 -11.08 13.32
N PRO A 204 7.14 -12.34 13.81
CA PRO A 204 6.05 -12.87 14.63
C PRO A 204 5.68 -12.01 15.85
N GLY A 205 6.66 -11.29 16.41
CA GLY A 205 6.42 -10.35 17.51
C GLY A 205 5.57 -9.14 17.08
N PHE A 206 5.83 -8.59 15.91
CA PHE A 206 5.00 -7.51 15.33
C PHE A 206 3.58 -7.99 15.04
N MET A 207 3.44 -9.16 14.42
CA MET A 207 2.13 -9.77 14.16
C MET A 207 1.32 -9.93 15.44
N LEU A 208 1.91 -10.53 16.49
CA LEU A 208 1.25 -10.73 17.76
C LEU A 208 0.84 -9.39 18.41
N GLY A 209 1.74 -8.40 18.41
CA GLY A 209 1.48 -7.06 18.92
C GLY A 209 0.33 -6.38 18.19
N PHE A 210 0.31 -6.43 16.85
CA PHE A 210 -0.73 -5.81 16.04
C PHE A 210 -2.10 -6.46 16.26
N ILE A 211 -2.19 -7.80 16.29
CA ILE A 211 -3.44 -8.52 16.58
C ILE A 211 -3.93 -8.18 17.99
N ALA A 212 -3.07 -8.22 18.99
CA ALA A 212 -3.44 -7.90 20.38
C ALA A 212 -3.94 -6.45 20.52
N ALA A 213 -3.24 -5.48 19.92
CA ALA A 213 -3.64 -4.08 19.94
C ALA A 213 -5.02 -3.89 19.29
N THR A 214 -5.23 -4.48 18.12
CA THR A 214 -6.52 -4.37 17.39
C THR A 214 -7.68 -5.02 18.15
N LEU A 215 -7.45 -6.17 18.80
CA LEU A 215 -8.47 -6.82 19.63
C LEU A 215 -8.87 -5.94 20.82
N LEU A 216 -7.89 -5.38 21.54
CA LEU A 216 -8.16 -4.52 22.68
C LEU A 216 -8.81 -3.19 22.29
N GLU A 217 -8.48 -2.66 21.13
CA GLU A 217 -9.12 -1.47 20.56
C GLU A 217 -10.58 -1.76 20.19
N ALA A 218 -10.87 -2.87 19.51
CA ALA A 218 -12.22 -3.28 19.18
C ALA A 218 -13.10 -3.46 20.41
N LEU A 219 -12.57 -4.04 21.51
CA LEU A 219 -13.28 -4.14 22.78
C LEU A 219 -13.56 -2.77 23.40
N ARG A 220 -12.64 -1.83 23.34
CA ARG A 220 -12.85 -0.46 23.81
C ARG A 220 -13.93 0.27 22.99
N GLU A 221 -13.86 0.19 21.67
CA GLU A 221 -14.82 0.78 20.76
C GLU A 221 -16.24 0.19 20.91
N SER A 222 -16.34 -1.12 21.22
CA SER A 222 -17.64 -1.77 21.46
C SER A 222 -18.32 -1.31 22.76
N GLY A 223 -17.62 -0.56 23.62
CA GLY A 223 -18.10 -0.22 24.96
C GLY A 223 -18.09 -1.40 25.94
N ALA A 224 -17.32 -2.46 25.67
CA ALA A 224 -17.22 -3.61 26.55
C ALA A 224 -16.81 -3.20 27.99
N PRO A 225 -17.36 -3.85 29.04
CA PRO A 225 -16.98 -3.58 30.42
C PRO A 225 -15.46 -3.67 30.63
N ARG A 226 -14.92 -2.85 31.52
CA ARG A 226 -13.48 -2.90 31.85
C ARG A 226 -13.03 -4.27 32.35
N ALA A 227 -13.92 -5.02 33.03
CA ALA A 227 -13.65 -6.38 33.47
C ALA A 227 -13.35 -7.29 32.28
N ASP A 228 -14.19 -7.27 31.24
CA ASP A 228 -14.03 -8.07 30.01
C ASP A 228 -12.74 -7.71 29.25
N GLN A 229 -12.45 -6.39 29.13
CA GLN A 229 -11.20 -5.90 28.55
C GLN A 229 -9.98 -6.44 29.32
N SER A 230 -10.03 -6.41 30.66
CA SER A 230 -8.96 -6.94 31.53
C SER A 230 -8.83 -8.45 31.44
N GLU A 231 -9.92 -9.18 31.30
CA GLU A 231 -9.87 -10.64 31.11
C GLU A 231 -9.16 -10.99 29.80
N VAL A 232 -9.54 -10.36 28.68
CA VAL A 232 -8.87 -10.59 27.38
C VAL A 232 -7.39 -10.24 27.48
N ALA A 233 -7.05 -9.07 28.02
CA ALA A 233 -5.67 -8.62 28.16
C ALA A 233 -4.83 -9.51 29.09
N GLY A 234 -5.44 -10.09 30.12
CA GLY A 234 -4.78 -10.96 31.10
C GLY A 234 -4.70 -12.43 30.68
N THR A 235 -5.45 -12.85 29.66
CA THR A 235 -5.42 -14.22 29.17
C THR A 235 -4.11 -14.50 28.44
N THR A 236 -3.37 -15.50 28.92
CA THR A 236 -2.05 -15.82 28.39
C THR A 236 -2.10 -16.52 27.03
N LEU A 237 -1.04 -16.41 26.24
CA LEU A 237 -0.88 -17.19 25.01
C LEU A 237 -1.02 -18.70 25.25
N GLY A 238 -0.55 -19.19 26.39
CA GLY A 238 -0.69 -20.60 26.76
C GLY A 238 -2.15 -21.02 26.88
N GLN A 239 -3.00 -20.19 27.48
CA GLN A 239 -4.44 -20.47 27.61
C GLN A 239 -5.15 -20.47 26.24
N TRP A 240 -4.82 -19.50 25.34
CA TRP A 240 -5.32 -19.50 23.97
C TRP A 240 -4.85 -20.72 23.16
N ALA A 241 -3.57 -21.09 23.29
CA ALA A 241 -3.00 -22.25 22.62
C ALA A 241 -3.65 -23.57 23.12
N GLU A 242 -3.83 -23.70 24.43
CA GLU A 242 -4.51 -24.87 25.01
C GLU A 242 -5.95 -25.03 24.52
N PHE A 243 -6.71 -23.95 24.47
CA PHE A 243 -8.05 -23.95 23.89
C PHE A 243 -8.04 -24.38 22.41
N TRP A 244 -7.12 -23.86 21.61
CA TRP A 244 -6.99 -24.22 20.21
C TRP A 244 -6.69 -25.70 20.00
N TRP A 245 -5.71 -26.21 20.74
CA TRP A 245 -5.25 -27.61 20.58
C TRP A 245 -6.23 -28.63 21.16
N LYS A 246 -6.73 -28.38 22.35
CA LYS A 246 -7.54 -29.36 23.09
C LYS A 246 -9.05 -29.22 22.87
N LYS A 247 -9.51 -28.13 22.28
CA LYS A 247 -10.93 -27.81 22.07
C LYS A 247 -11.77 -27.92 23.36
N ASN A 248 -11.15 -27.66 24.52
CA ASN A 248 -11.82 -27.66 25.83
C ASN A 248 -12.52 -26.32 26.10
N ALA A 249 -12.84 -26.03 27.37
CA ALA A 249 -13.54 -24.80 27.72
C ALA A 249 -12.82 -23.54 27.21
N PRO A 250 -13.57 -22.57 26.64
CA PRO A 250 -12.99 -21.31 26.21
C PRO A 250 -12.23 -20.61 27.33
N PRO A 251 -11.11 -19.92 27.00
CA PRO A 251 -10.33 -19.16 27.99
C PRO A 251 -11.10 -17.92 28.47
N PRO A 252 -10.69 -17.30 29.56
CA PRO A 252 -11.25 -16.02 30.02
C PRO A 252 -11.27 -14.99 28.89
N GLY A 253 -12.31 -14.16 28.83
CA GLY A 253 -12.47 -13.13 27.79
C GLY A 253 -12.95 -13.62 26.40
N PHE A 254 -13.06 -14.95 26.16
CA PHE A 254 -13.51 -15.47 24.86
C PHE A 254 -14.90 -14.96 24.50
N ASN A 255 -15.85 -14.96 25.43
CA ASN A 255 -17.22 -14.50 25.18
C ASN A 255 -17.28 -13.00 24.88
N ALA A 256 -16.41 -12.18 25.47
CA ALA A 256 -16.31 -10.76 25.16
C ALA A 256 -15.95 -10.56 23.67
N LEU A 257 -15.03 -11.35 23.14
CA LEU A 257 -14.66 -11.30 21.72
C LEU A 257 -15.79 -11.79 20.80
N LEU A 258 -16.55 -12.83 21.20
CA LEU A 258 -17.72 -13.28 20.45
C LEU A 258 -18.84 -12.23 20.42
N SER A 259 -18.94 -11.39 21.44
CA SER A 259 -19.99 -10.38 21.58
C SER A 259 -19.70 -9.09 20.82
N LEU A 260 -18.54 -8.97 20.17
CA LEU A 260 -18.20 -7.82 19.34
C LEU A 260 -19.21 -7.68 18.17
N ALA A 261 -19.57 -6.44 17.83
CA ALA A 261 -20.37 -6.17 16.63
C ALA A 261 -19.68 -6.72 15.38
N PRO A 262 -20.44 -7.18 14.36
CA PRO A 262 -19.86 -7.79 13.15
C PRO A 262 -18.76 -6.97 12.48
N GLU A 263 -18.90 -5.65 12.47
CA GLU A 263 -17.88 -4.75 11.87
C GLU A 263 -16.56 -4.74 12.65
N LEU A 264 -16.61 -4.90 13.97
CA LEU A 264 -15.41 -5.00 14.79
C LEU A 264 -14.79 -6.41 14.70
N GLN A 265 -15.64 -7.47 14.63
CA GLN A 265 -15.14 -8.83 14.42
C GLN A 265 -14.36 -8.97 13.11
N LYS A 266 -14.79 -8.32 12.02
CA LYS A 266 -14.11 -8.37 10.73
C LYS A 266 -12.64 -7.94 10.79
N ARG A 267 -12.29 -7.05 11.69
CA ARG A 267 -10.90 -6.53 11.80
C ARG A 267 -9.87 -7.61 12.09
N VAL A 268 -10.27 -8.64 12.83
CA VAL A 268 -9.39 -9.71 13.32
C VAL A 268 -9.98 -11.10 13.13
N ALA A 269 -10.90 -11.24 12.19
CA ALA A 269 -11.52 -12.52 11.89
C ALA A 269 -10.51 -13.53 11.32
N ALA A 270 -10.66 -14.79 11.69
CA ALA A 270 -9.86 -15.87 11.11
C ALA A 270 -10.22 -16.20 9.66
N GLY A 271 -11.40 -15.76 9.18
CA GLY A 271 -11.88 -16.00 7.82
C GLY A 271 -13.32 -15.54 7.62
N PHE A 272 -13.82 -15.73 6.41
CA PHE A 272 -15.15 -15.33 5.99
C PHE A 272 -15.88 -16.49 5.32
N GLU A 273 -17.20 -16.53 5.45
CA GLU A 273 -18.07 -17.43 4.68
C GLU A 273 -18.77 -16.61 3.57
N LEU A 274 -18.66 -17.06 2.31
CA LEU A 274 -19.39 -16.52 1.18
C LEU A 274 -20.47 -17.51 0.72
N ARG A 275 -21.71 -17.05 0.61
CA ARG A 275 -22.80 -17.77 -0.07
C ARG A 275 -23.27 -16.97 -1.25
N ALA A 276 -23.28 -17.57 -2.42
CA ALA A 276 -23.68 -16.91 -3.67
C ALA A 276 -24.57 -17.82 -4.52
N ARG A 277 -25.34 -17.22 -5.44
CA ARG A 277 -26.07 -17.93 -6.48
C ARG A 277 -25.61 -17.43 -7.84
N LYS A 278 -25.60 -18.33 -8.82
CA LYS A 278 -25.43 -17.92 -10.22
C LYS A 278 -26.66 -17.12 -10.65
N SER A 279 -26.44 -15.94 -11.21
CA SER A 279 -27.47 -15.11 -11.85
C SER A 279 -27.88 -15.68 -13.20
#